data_170a78b807e3c1c66f276405faeb0afe
#
_entry.id   170a78b807e3c1c66f276405faeb0afe
#
_cell.length_a   1.000
_cell.length_b   1.000
_cell.length_c   1.000
_cell.angle_alpha   90.00
_cell.angle_beta   90.00
_cell.angle_gamma   90.00
#
_symmetry.space_group_name_H-M   'P 1'
#
loop_
_entity.id
_entity.type
_entity.pdbx_description
1 polymer ?
#
loop_
_entity_poly.entity_id
_entity_poly.type
_entity_poly.pdbx_seq_one_letter_code
_entity_poly.pdbx_strand_id
1 'polypeptide(L)' 'MKIIIFGASGKTGKLVVEKALQEDYTVTAFVRDTAKLDIQHNNLTIIQGEATNEEAVNTAIAGHDAVISCLGSSSG' A
#
# COMPACT_ATOMS: atom_id res chain seq x y z
N MET A 1 14.38 3.63 -0.72
CA MET A 1 13.75 2.30 -0.63
C MET A 1 12.36 2.36 -1.22
N LYS A 2 12.01 1.37 -2.01
CA LYS A 2 10.67 1.25 -2.59
C LYS A 2 9.90 0.19 -1.82
N ILE A 3 8.77 0.58 -1.24
CA ILE A 3 7.94 -0.36 -0.48
C ILE A 3 6.53 -0.38 -1.04
N ILE A 4 5.88 -1.53 -0.93
CA ILE A 4 4.48 -1.68 -1.30
C ILE A 4 3.69 -2.07 -0.06
N ILE A 5 2.54 -1.44 0.12
CA ILE A 5 1.70 -1.63 1.29
C ILE A 5 0.32 -2.12 0.83
N PHE A 6 -0.05 -3.32 1.28
CA PHE A 6 -1.36 -3.88 1.01
C PHE A 6 -2.33 -3.50 2.13
N GLY A 7 -3.56 -3.20 1.79
CA GLY A 7 -4.56 -2.80 2.77
C GLY A 7 -4.35 -1.37 3.28
N ALA A 8 -3.78 -0.52 2.43
CA ALA A 8 -3.39 0.83 2.83
C ALA A 8 -4.59 1.75 3.10
N SER A 9 -5.79 1.36 2.69
CA SER A 9 -6.98 2.20 2.89
C SER A 9 -7.53 2.13 4.32
N GLY A 10 -7.11 1.15 5.12
CA GLY A 10 -7.51 1.06 6.51
C GLY A 10 -6.76 2.08 7.38
N LYS A 11 -7.20 2.25 8.63
CA LYS A 11 -6.56 3.20 9.55
C LYS A 11 -5.09 2.89 9.75
N THR A 12 -4.76 1.65 10.03
CA THR A 12 -3.38 1.24 10.23
C THR A 12 -2.57 1.42 8.95
N GLY A 13 -3.14 1.04 7.81
CA GLY A 13 -2.47 1.17 6.53
C GLY A 13 -2.14 2.61 6.20
N LYS A 14 -3.08 3.53 6.44
CA LYS A 14 -2.84 4.95 6.21
C LYS A 14 -1.68 5.46 7.05
N LEU A 15 -1.64 5.09 8.32
CA LEU A 15 -0.56 5.51 9.22
C LEU A 15 0.80 4.99 8.72
N VAL A 16 0.84 3.76 8.25
CA VAL A 16 2.07 3.18 7.70
C VAL A 16 2.50 3.94 6.44
N VAL A 17 1.55 4.25 5.55
CA VAL A 17 1.85 5.02 4.35
C VAL A 17 2.43 6.38 4.71
N GLU A 18 1.78 7.10 5.63
CA GLU A 18 2.22 8.42 6.03
C GLU A 18 3.62 8.36 6.66
N LYS A 19 3.85 7.38 7.51
CA LYS A 19 5.15 7.22 8.16
C LYS A 19 6.25 6.94 7.13
N ALA A 20 5.99 6.07 6.19
CA ALA A 20 6.96 5.74 5.14
C ALA A 20 7.27 6.96 4.28
N LEU A 21 6.26 7.76 3.95
CA LEU A 21 6.48 8.98 3.18
C LEU A 21 7.31 10.00 3.96
N GLN A 22 7.12 10.08 5.28
CA GLN A 22 7.94 10.95 6.13
C GLN A 22 9.40 10.54 6.14
N GLU A 23 9.67 9.25 5.94
CA GLU A 23 11.04 8.74 5.88
C GLU A 23 11.63 8.79 4.47
N ASP A 24 10.99 9.50 3.57
CA ASP A 24 11.42 9.67 2.18
C ASP A 24 11.44 8.38 1.36
N TYR A 25 10.67 7.38 1.75
CA TYR A 25 10.54 6.18 0.96
C TYR A 25 9.62 6.41 -0.23
N THR A 26 9.85 5.67 -1.31
CA THR A 26 8.91 5.59 -2.41
C THR A 26 7.88 4.52 -2.04
N VAL A 27 6.62 4.90 -2.02
CA VAL A 27 5.55 4.04 -1.49
C VAL A 27 4.55 3.72 -2.59
N THR A 28 4.20 2.44 -2.69
CA THR A 28 3.09 1.99 -3.52
C THR A 28 1.99 1.48 -2.58
N ALA A 29 0.81 2.07 -2.68
CA ALA A 29 -0.34 1.64 -1.90
C ALA A 29 -1.24 0.79 -2.78
N PHE A 30 -1.39 -0.48 -2.43
CA PHE A 30 -2.24 -1.41 -3.14
C PHE A 30 -3.57 -1.50 -2.40
N VAL A 31 -4.63 -0.97 -3.00
CA VAL A 31 -5.93 -0.85 -2.35
C VAL A 31 -7.03 -1.36 -3.25
N ARG A 32 -8.11 -1.84 -2.63
CA ARG A 32 -9.28 -2.28 -3.37
C ARG A 32 -10.13 -1.11 -3.84
N ASP A 33 -10.22 -0.08 -3.01
CA ASP A 33 -11.01 1.10 -3.31
C ASP A 33 -10.14 2.35 -3.13
N THR A 34 -9.73 2.95 -4.25
CA THR A 34 -8.84 4.10 -4.22
C THR A 34 -9.48 5.33 -3.61
N ALA A 35 -10.82 5.39 -3.61
CA ALA A 35 -11.51 6.54 -3.03
C ALA A 35 -11.35 6.65 -1.52
N LYS A 36 -10.97 5.55 -0.87
CA LYS A 36 -10.77 5.54 0.58
C LYS A 36 -9.38 6.00 1.00
N LEU A 37 -8.48 6.17 0.05
CA LEU A 37 -7.12 6.62 0.34
C LEU A 37 -6.96 8.00 -0.27
N ASP A 38 -7.01 9.02 0.57
CA ASP A 38 -7.02 10.41 0.13
C ASP A 38 -5.69 11.12 0.36
N ILE A 39 -4.60 10.35 0.38
CA ILE A 39 -3.26 10.89 0.53
C ILE A 39 -2.70 11.20 -0.85
N GLN A 40 -2.15 12.41 -1.02
CA GLN A 40 -1.47 12.79 -2.25
C GLN A 40 -0.03 13.16 -1.91
N HIS A 41 0.91 12.54 -2.60
CA HIS A 41 2.32 12.78 -2.37
C HIS A 41 3.11 12.36 -3.61
N ASN A 42 4.19 13.08 -3.89
CA ASN A 42 5.02 12.79 -5.06
C ASN A 42 5.63 11.40 -5.04
N ASN A 43 5.90 10.87 -3.84
CA ASN A 43 6.52 9.56 -3.68
C ASN A 43 5.50 8.46 -3.47
N LEU A 44 4.21 8.75 -3.62
CA LEU A 44 3.14 7.77 -3.45
C LEU A 44 2.50 7.42 -4.78
N THR A 45 2.45 6.13 -5.07
CA THR A 45 1.70 5.59 -6.20
C THR A 45 0.58 4.72 -5.66
N ILE A 46 -0.62 4.89 -6.18
CA ILE A 46 -1.77 4.11 -5.74
C ILE A 46 -2.15 3.14 -6.85
N ILE A 47 -2.22 1.86 -6.49
CA ILE A 47 -2.62 0.81 -7.42
C ILE A 47 -3.92 0.20 -6.91
N GLN A 48 -4.93 0.15 -7.77
CA GLN A 48 -6.20 -0.49 -7.44
C GLN A 48 -6.15 -1.95 -7.83
N GLY A 49 -6.53 -2.84 -6.90
CA GLY A 49 -6.58 -4.26 -7.17
C GLY A 49 -7.09 -5.03 -5.98
N GLU A 50 -7.28 -6.34 -6.18
CA GLU A 50 -7.74 -7.25 -5.15
C GLU A 50 -6.55 -8.03 -4.60
N ALA A 51 -6.38 -8.00 -3.29
CA ALA A 51 -5.29 -8.73 -2.64
C ALA A 51 -5.46 -10.26 -2.76
N THR A 52 -6.66 -10.72 -3.09
CA THR A 52 -6.92 -12.14 -3.35
C THR A 52 -6.51 -12.57 -4.75
N ASN A 53 -6.20 -11.64 -5.63
CA ASN A 53 -5.76 -11.94 -6.98
C ASN A 53 -4.23 -12.12 -6.98
N GLU A 54 -3.78 -13.37 -6.96
CA GLU A 54 -2.35 -13.68 -6.88
C GLU A 54 -1.54 -13.05 -8.01
N GLU A 55 -2.08 -13.06 -9.21
CA GLU A 55 -1.38 -12.51 -10.37
C GLU A 55 -1.19 -11.01 -10.22
N ALA A 56 -2.23 -10.29 -9.79
CA ALA A 56 -2.13 -8.85 -9.57
C ALA A 56 -1.14 -8.53 -8.44
N VAL A 57 -1.16 -9.32 -7.38
CA VAL A 57 -0.26 -9.14 -6.25
C VAL A 57 1.19 -9.36 -6.68
N ASN A 58 1.46 -10.44 -7.40
CA ASN A 58 2.81 -10.74 -7.85
C ASN A 58 3.35 -9.66 -8.79
N THR A 59 2.51 -9.16 -9.67
CA THR A 59 2.89 -8.07 -10.57
C THR A 59 3.19 -6.80 -9.78
N ALA A 60 2.37 -6.51 -8.79
CA ALA A 60 2.53 -5.29 -7.98
C ALA A 60 3.79 -5.34 -7.12
N ILE A 61 4.15 -6.52 -6.61
CA ILE A 61 5.31 -6.68 -5.74
C ILE A 61 6.62 -6.49 -6.51
N ALA A 62 6.62 -6.80 -7.79
CA ALA A 62 7.84 -6.77 -8.60
C ALA A 62 8.49 -5.38 -8.53
N GLY A 63 9.79 -5.36 -8.31
CA GLY A 63 10.56 -4.11 -8.26
C GLY A 63 10.52 -3.38 -6.93
N HIS A 64 9.86 -3.94 -5.93
CA HIS A 64 9.84 -3.32 -4.60
C HIS A 64 10.84 -3.99 -3.66
N ASP A 65 11.42 -3.20 -2.74
CA ASP A 65 12.42 -3.68 -1.79
C ASP A 65 11.80 -4.35 -0.58
N ALA A 66 10.58 -3.95 -0.23
CA ALA A 66 9.89 -4.49 0.93
C ALA A 66 8.38 -4.55 0.68
N VAL A 67 7.73 -5.48 1.36
CA VAL A 67 6.29 -5.66 1.27
C VAL A 67 5.72 -5.60 2.68
N ILE A 68 4.73 -4.74 2.86
CA ILE A 68 4.04 -4.59 4.14
C ILE A 68 2.58 -4.94 3.93
N SER A 69 2.04 -5.81 4.76
CA SER A 69 0.63 -6.20 4.68
C SER A 69 -0.11 -5.70 5.91
N CYS A 70 -1.12 -4.88 5.68
CA CYS A 70 -2.04 -4.45 6.71
C CYS A 70 -3.39 -5.15 6.60
N LEU A 71 -3.43 -6.19 5.78
CA LEU A 71 -4.63 -6.98 5.59
C LEU A 71 -4.91 -7.83 6.83
N GLY A 72 -6.16 -8.00 7.13
CA GLY A 72 -6.56 -8.86 8.22
C GLY A 72 -6.54 -8.21 9.59
N SER A 73 -5.93 -7.06 9.73
CA SER A 73 -5.93 -6.33 10.99
C SER A 73 -7.34 -5.98 11.42
N SER A 74 -8.23 -5.85 10.47
CA SER A 74 -9.62 -5.52 10.73
C SER A 74 -10.35 -6.62 11.49
N SER A 75 -9.83 -7.83 11.43
CA SER A 75 -10.44 -8.95 12.14
C SER A 75 -10.18 -8.88 13.63
N GLY A 76 -9.20 -8.10 13.97
CA GLY A 76 -8.87 -7.91 15.37
C GLY A 76 -9.88 -7.05 16.05
#